data_623e08eb115de305b486e8e6a29ae577
#
_entry.id   623e08eb115de305b486e8e6a29ae577
#
_cell.length_a   1.000
_cell.length_b   1.000
_cell.length_c   1.000
_cell.angle_alpha   90.00
_cell.angle_beta   90.00
_cell.angle_gamma   90.00
#
_symmetry.space_group_name_H-M   'P 1'
#
loop_
_entity.id
_entity.type
_entity.pdbx_description
1 polymer ?
#
loop_
_entity_poly.entity_id
_entity_poly.type
_entity_poly.pdbx_seq_one_letter_code
_entity_poly.pdbx_strand_id
1 'polypeptide(L)'
;MKSAFQNISEMNTAFGNLFGSCVKEGKVIDYKKLLNQSKNLYDELDEMKDDGFALLIKDPSSKEGRTGLVDAIGDVIVFLYGVPHFLGSELRTSAENIEFHYNEIISYNGNDKYDEIYKNAKSLIDDIIQSINDEASVDEIMNTVSELDAYINALCNYYNVDLTLLIDLITLSNMSKLCQNEDEQNLTLKKYQDDGVVVHAQPSPLLQSNGSPYLVVYSSIEQTVKGKVYRANKFLK
;
A
#
# COMPACT_ATOMS: atom_id res chain seq x y z
N MET A 1 -4.68 0.41 -20.80
CA MET A 1 -4.57 -0.26 -19.48
C MET A 1 -4.00 0.78 -18.55
N LYS A 2 -4.54 0.93 -17.34
CA LYS A 2 -3.99 1.86 -16.35
C LYS A 2 -2.69 1.30 -15.80
N SER A 3 -1.75 2.17 -15.41
CA SER A 3 -0.56 1.71 -14.69
C SER A 3 -0.90 1.29 -13.26
N ALA A 4 -0.02 0.53 -12.63
CA ALA A 4 -0.12 0.15 -11.21
C ALA A 4 -0.34 1.37 -10.31
N PHE A 5 0.46 2.42 -10.51
CA PHE A 5 0.32 3.68 -9.79
C PHE A 5 -1.04 4.34 -10.01
N GLN A 6 -1.56 4.36 -11.26
CA GLN A 6 -2.88 4.93 -11.54
C GLN A 6 -4.01 4.21 -10.81
N ASN A 7 -3.97 2.88 -10.74
CA ASN A 7 -4.94 2.08 -10.02
C ASN A 7 -4.95 2.41 -8.52
N ILE A 8 -3.78 2.46 -7.88
CA ILE A 8 -3.66 2.80 -6.45
C ILE A 8 -4.00 4.27 -6.20
N SER A 9 -3.62 5.18 -7.10
CA SER A 9 -3.95 6.59 -6.98
C SER A 9 -5.47 6.85 -7.04
N GLU A 10 -6.19 6.16 -7.92
CA GLU A 10 -7.66 6.21 -7.94
C GLU A 10 -8.27 5.64 -6.66
N MET A 11 -7.74 4.52 -6.18
CA MET A 11 -8.18 3.92 -4.92
C MET A 11 -7.99 4.91 -3.76
N ASN A 12 -6.84 5.55 -3.65
CA ASN A 12 -6.59 6.59 -2.63
C ASN A 12 -7.58 7.75 -2.76
N THR A 13 -7.84 8.22 -3.98
CA THR A 13 -8.84 9.25 -4.23
C THR A 13 -10.24 8.80 -3.80
N ALA A 14 -10.60 7.56 -4.09
CA ALA A 14 -11.89 6.99 -3.69
C ALA A 14 -12.08 6.99 -2.17
N PHE A 15 -11.00 6.83 -1.41
CA PHE A 15 -11.00 6.91 0.05
C PHE A 15 -10.85 8.34 0.61
N GLY A 16 -10.96 9.36 -0.22
CA GLY A 16 -10.91 10.76 0.20
C GLY A 16 -9.51 11.35 0.31
N ASN A 17 -8.48 10.60 -0.07
CA ASN A 17 -7.11 11.08 -0.15
C ASN A 17 -6.92 11.81 -1.49
N LEU A 18 -6.72 13.12 -1.47
CA LEU A 18 -6.59 13.89 -2.71
C LEU A 18 -5.18 13.82 -3.26
N PHE A 19 -5.08 13.63 -4.58
CA PHE A 19 -3.82 13.68 -5.32
C PHE A 19 -3.14 15.04 -5.15
N GLY A 20 -1.83 15.04 -4.85
CA GLY A 20 -1.05 16.24 -4.63
C GLY A 20 -1.39 17.01 -3.36
N SER A 21 -2.15 16.41 -2.42
CA SER A 21 -2.62 17.16 -1.22
C SER A 21 -1.51 17.63 -0.27
N CYS A 22 -0.31 17.06 -0.38
CA CYS A 22 0.84 17.46 0.44
C CYS A 22 1.75 18.49 -0.26
N VAL A 23 1.40 18.98 -1.46
CA VAL A 23 2.25 19.90 -2.22
C VAL A 23 1.46 21.15 -2.59
N LYS A 24 2.12 22.32 -2.48
CA LYS A 24 1.62 23.59 -2.98
C LYS A 24 2.77 24.35 -3.66
N GLU A 25 2.53 24.81 -4.88
CA GLU A 25 3.51 25.57 -5.67
C GLU A 25 4.90 24.86 -5.76
N GLY A 26 4.86 23.51 -5.92
CA GLY A 26 6.07 22.67 -6.02
C GLY A 26 6.80 22.42 -4.71
N LYS A 27 6.27 22.84 -3.57
CA LYS A 27 6.86 22.62 -2.25
C LYS A 27 5.98 21.72 -1.40
N VAL A 28 6.61 20.85 -0.65
CA VAL A 28 5.91 20.04 0.35
C VAL A 28 5.40 20.95 1.48
N ILE A 29 4.13 20.79 1.83
CA ILE A 29 3.44 21.57 2.87
C ILE A 29 2.90 20.71 4.02
N ASP A 30 2.91 19.38 3.87
CA ASP A 30 2.43 18.45 4.91
C ASP A 30 3.34 17.22 5.01
N TYR A 31 4.51 17.41 5.58
CA TYR A 31 5.47 16.33 5.88
C TYR A 31 4.91 15.34 6.91
N LYS A 32 4.05 15.81 7.83
CA LYS A 32 3.44 14.92 8.82
C LYS A 32 2.55 13.86 8.19
N LYS A 33 1.78 14.23 7.17
CA LYS A 33 0.93 13.28 6.44
C LYS A 33 1.77 12.27 5.67
N LEU A 34 2.84 12.71 5.01
CA LEU A 34 3.79 11.84 4.32
C LEU A 34 4.46 10.88 5.29
N LEU A 35 4.91 11.38 6.45
CA LEU A 35 5.54 10.56 7.49
C LEU A 35 4.58 9.50 8.03
N ASN A 36 3.32 9.85 8.27
CA ASN A 36 2.31 8.89 8.71
C ASN A 36 2.05 7.81 7.66
N GLN A 37 2.01 8.18 6.37
CA GLN A 37 1.88 7.22 5.27
C GLN A 37 3.08 6.27 5.21
N SER A 38 4.29 6.81 5.32
CA SER A 38 5.53 6.02 5.20
C SER A 38 5.76 5.09 6.41
N LYS A 39 5.29 5.46 7.61
CA LYS A 39 5.41 4.61 8.79
C LYS A 39 4.64 3.31 8.69
N ASN A 40 3.53 3.29 7.97
CA ASN A 40 2.77 2.06 7.76
C ASN A 40 3.58 1.00 6.96
N LEU A 41 4.61 1.44 6.21
CA LEU A 41 5.50 0.51 5.51
C LEU A 41 6.24 -0.44 6.47
N TYR A 42 6.51 -0.03 7.71
CA TYR A 42 7.13 -0.91 8.71
C TYR A 42 6.18 -2.02 9.16
N ASP A 43 4.92 -1.69 9.38
CA ASP A 43 3.93 -2.66 9.83
C ASP A 43 3.78 -3.76 8.77
N GLU A 44 3.69 -3.37 7.49
CA GLU A 44 3.58 -4.30 6.36
C GLU A 44 4.89 -5.09 6.12
N LEU A 45 6.05 -4.46 6.37
CA LEU A 45 7.33 -5.17 6.29
C LEU A 45 7.48 -6.19 7.42
N ASP A 46 7.00 -5.88 8.62
CA ASP A 46 6.98 -6.81 9.74
C ASP A 46 6.01 -7.97 9.49
N GLU A 47 4.84 -7.74 8.87
CA GLU A 47 3.95 -8.80 8.40
C GLU A 47 4.62 -9.70 7.35
N MET A 48 5.37 -9.11 6.40
CA MET A 48 6.15 -9.88 5.44
C MET A 48 7.13 -10.84 6.12
N LYS A 49 7.79 -10.38 7.20
CA LYS A 49 8.71 -11.19 7.99
C LYS A 49 7.99 -12.29 8.75
N ASP A 50 6.92 -11.95 9.47
CA ASP A 50 6.27 -12.85 10.43
C ASP A 50 5.34 -13.87 9.75
N ASP A 51 4.53 -13.44 8.78
CA ASP A 51 3.54 -14.26 8.09
C ASP A 51 4.07 -14.86 6.78
N GLY A 52 5.11 -14.25 6.18
CA GLY A 52 5.77 -14.74 4.98
C GLY A 52 7.04 -15.52 5.28
N PHE A 53 8.11 -14.82 5.60
CA PHE A 53 9.46 -15.38 5.71
C PHE A 53 9.59 -16.40 6.83
N ALA A 54 9.01 -16.17 8.01
CA ALA A 54 9.08 -17.11 9.13
C ALA A 54 8.48 -18.47 8.81
N LEU A 55 7.44 -18.53 7.96
CA LEU A 55 6.85 -19.78 7.49
C LEU A 55 7.69 -20.43 6.39
N LEU A 56 8.25 -19.64 5.47
CA LEU A 56 9.09 -20.12 4.37
C LEU A 56 10.47 -20.65 4.86
N ILE A 57 10.98 -20.10 5.96
CA ILE A 57 12.19 -20.64 6.63
C ILE A 57 11.93 -22.06 7.16
N LYS A 58 10.76 -22.30 7.75
CA LYS A 58 10.38 -23.61 8.30
C LYS A 58 10.06 -24.62 7.21
N ASP A 59 9.34 -24.17 6.18
CA ASP A 59 8.96 -24.99 5.02
C ASP A 59 8.95 -24.11 3.76
N PRO A 60 9.99 -24.19 2.90
CA PRO A 60 10.06 -23.44 1.64
C PRO A 60 8.90 -23.73 0.66
N SER A 61 8.16 -24.83 0.87
CA SER A 61 6.98 -25.20 0.08
C SER A 61 5.66 -24.70 0.70
N SER A 62 5.72 -24.04 1.86
CA SER A 62 4.54 -23.55 2.58
C SER A 62 3.67 -22.65 1.69
N LYS A 63 2.44 -23.10 1.45
CA LYS A 63 1.45 -22.30 0.73
C LYS A 63 1.04 -21.06 1.54
N GLU A 64 0.90 -21.21 2.86
CA GLU A 64 0.57 -20.12 3.77
C GLU A 64 1.67 -19.06 3.79
N GLY A 65 2.95 -19.48 3.89
CA GLY A 65 4.08 -18.56 3.84
C GLY A 65 4.17 -17.79 2.51
N ARG A 66 3.90 -18.45 1.37
CA ARG A 66 3.84 -17.78 0.07
C ARG A 66 2.67 -16.79 -0.01
N THR A 67 1.51 -17.16 0.52
CA THR A 67 0.33 -16.28 0.54
C THR A 67 0.60 -15.06 1.42
N GLY A 68 1.14 -15.24 2.64
CA GLY A 68 1.49 -14.13 3.52
C GLY A 68 2.54 -13.20 2.91
N LEU A 69 3.56 -13.76 2.23
CA LEU A 69 4.55 -12.97 1.52
C LEU A 69 3.92 -12.11 0.40
N VAL A 70 3.05 -12.70 -0.41
CA VAL A 70 2.41 -11.98 -1.54
C VAL A 70 1.44 -10.92 -1.03
N ASP A 71 0.70 -11.20 0.03
CA ASP A 71 -0.22 -10.25 0.68
C ASP A 71 0.56 -9.03 1.21
N ALA A 72 1.60 -9.27 2.00
CA ALA A 72 2.44 -8.22 2.55
C ALA A 72 3.16 -7.39 1.47
N ILE A 73 3.69 -8.02 0.39
CA ILE A 73 4.23 -7.27 -0.76
C ILE A 73 3.18 -6.32 -1.33
N GLY A 74 1.95 -6.78 -1.46
CA GLY A 74 0.87 -5.97 -2.00
C GLY A 74 0.52 -4.79 -1.10
N ASP A 75 0.47 -4.99 0.20
CA ASP A 75 0.16 -3.93 1.16
C ASP A 75 1.31 -2.92 1.28
N VAL A 76 2.58 -3.36 1.22
CA VAL A 76 3.75 -2.46 1.06
C VAL A 76 3.57 -1.55 -0.16
N ILE A 77 3.17 -2.08 -1.32
CA ILE A 77 2.97 -1.29 -2.54
C ILE A 77 1.84 -0.26 -2.37
N VAL A 78 0.75 -0.63 -1.71
CA VAL A 78 -0.37 0.30 -1.44
C VAL A 78 0.11 1.51 -0.63
N PHE A 79 0.88 1.28 0.44
CA PHE A 79 1.41 2.37 1.24
C PHE A 79 2.52 3.14 0.55
N LEU A 80 3.41 2.44 -0.17
CA LEU A 80 4.49 3.06 -0.93
C LEU A 80 3.95 4.03 -2.00
N TYR A 81 2.95 3.60 -2.79
CA TYR A 81 2.35 4.43 -3.84
C TYR A 81 1.45 5.54 -3.29
N GLY A 82 1.09 5.48 -2.02
CA GLY A 82 0.44 6.59 -1.32
C GLY A 82 1.34 7.82 -1.21
N VAL A 83 2.66 7.65 -1.06
CA VAL A 83 3.60 8.77 -0.96
C VAL A 83 3.63 9.62 -2.23
N PRO A 84 3.92 9.07 -3.44
CA PRO A 84 3.86 9.83 -4.69
C PRO A 84 2.45 10.36 -4.98
N HIS A 85 1.38 9.65 -4.60
CA HIS A 85 0.02 10.16 -4.72
C HIS A 85 -0.17 11.47 -3.94
N PHE A 86 0.27 11.54 -2.69
CA PHE A 86 0.19 12.75 -1.88
C PHE A 86 1.11 13.87 -2.37
N LEU A 87 2.24 13.52 -3.00
CA LEU A 87 3.14 14.48 -3.64
C LEU A 87 2.63 14.98 -5.00
N GLY A 88 1.60 14.35 -5.57
CA GLY A 88 1.08 14.70 -6.90
C GLY A 88 2.05 14.33 -8.03
N SER A 89 2.88 13.31 -7.81
CA SER A 89 3.92 12.87 -8.73
C SER A 89 3.69 11.44 -9.19
N GLU A 90 4.00 11.13 -10.45
CA GLU A 90 4.04 9.75 -10.92
C GLU A 90 5.34 9.07 -10.48
N LEU A 91 5.20 7.83 -10.02
CA LEU A 91 6.36 7.00 -9.71
C LEU A 91 7.02 6.52 -11.01
N ARG A 92 8.35 6.64 -11.06
CA ARG A 92 9.17 6.19 -12.18
C ARG A 92 10.34 5.38 -11.67
N THR A 93 10.30 4.10 -11.94
CA THR A 93 11.34 3.17 -11.50
C THR A 93 12.16 2.72 -12.70
N SER A 94 13.46 2.76 -12.55
CA SER A 94 14.40 2.38 -13.60
C SER A 94 14.52 0.86 -13.67
N ALA A 95 14.54 0.32 -14.90
CA ALA A 95 14.80 -1.10 -15.12
C ALA A 95 16.21 -1.52 -14.63
N GLU A 96 17.16 -0.61 -14.68
CA GLU A 96 18.54 -0.84 -14.22
C GLU A 96 18.58 -1.02 -12.69
N ASN A 97 17.80 -0.22 -11.94
CA ASN A 97 17.72 -0.36 -10.48
C ASN A 97 17.00 -1.67 -10.09
N ILE A 98 15.96 -2.07 -10.84
CA ILE A 98 15.31 -3.36 -10.61
C ILE A 98 16.29 -4.52 -10.84
N GLU A 99 17.07 -4.48 -11.93
CA GLU A 99 18.07 -5.49 -12.23
C GLU A 99 19.20 -5.52 -11.18
N PHE A 100 19.63 -4.35 -10.71
CA PHE A 100 20.63 -4.24 -9.63
C PHE A 100 20.15 -4.96 -8.37
N HIS A 101 18.96 -4.63 -7.86
CA HIS A 101 18.40 -5.26 -6.67
C HIS A 101 18.07 -6.74 -6.88
N TYR A 102 17.64 -7.14 -8.08
CA TYR A 102 17.42 -8.56 -8.38
C TYR A 102 18.72 -9.35 -8.27
N ASN A 103 19.84 -8.84 -8.82
CA ASN A 103 21.14 -9.47 -8.72
C ASN A 103 21.65 -9.53 -7.27
N GLU A 104 21.34 -8.54 -6.46
CA GLU A 104 21.63 -8.53 -5.04
C GLU A 104 20.85 -9.65 -4.32
N ILE A 105 19.52 -9.73 -4.51
CA ILE A 105 18.65 -10.72 -3.88
C ILE A 105 19.05 -12.15 -4.25
N ILE A 106 19.40 -12.44 -5.51
CA ILE A 106 19.83 -13.78 -5.92
C ILE A 106 21.19 -14.16 -5.34
N SER A 107 22.00 -13.21 -4.90
CA SER A 107 23.30 -13.46 -4.26
C SER A 107 23.17 -13.96 -2.82
N TYR A 108 22.02 -13.76 -2.17
CA TYR A 108 21.78 -14.20 -0.80
C TYR A 108 21.58 -15.70 -0.73
N ASN A 109 22.19 -16.35 0.27
CA ASN A 109 22.23 -17.78 0.41
C ASN A 109 21.59 -18.28 1.71
N GLY A 110 21.06 -19.49 1.67
CA GLY A 110 20.53 -20.16 2.86
C GLY A 110 19.32 -19.45 3.47
N ASN A 111 19.14 -19.63 4.78
CA ASN A 111 18.03 -19.00 5.52
C ASN A 111 18.32 -17.53 5.84
N ASP A 112 19.59 -17.12 5.86
CA ASP A 112 19.98 -15.74 6.12
C ASP A 112 19.47 -14.78 5.03
N LYS A 113 19.11 -15.29 3.85
CA LYS A 113 18.56 -14.48 2.76
C LYS A 113 17.29 -13.70 3.17
N TYR A 114 16.43 -14.28 3.98
CA TYR A 114 15.19 -13.63 4.42
C TYR A 114 15.48 -12.47 5.36
N ASP A 115 16.48 -12.63 6.24
CA ASP A 115 16.93 -11.55 7.11
C ASP A 115 17.61 -10.42 6.32
N GLU A 116 18.40 -10.75 5.28
CA GLU A 116 19.02 -9.74 4.41
C GLU A 116 17.97 -9.00 3.57
N ILE A 117 16.98 -9.70 3.01
CA ILE A 117 15.85 -9.07 2.30
C ILE A 117 15.10 -8.09 3.22
N TYR A 118 14.77 -8.54 4.44
CA TYR A 118 14.10 -7.68 5.42
C TYR A 118 14.93 -6.45 5.79
N LYS A 119 16.23 -6.60 6.09
CA LYS A 119 17.13 -5.51 6.45
C LYS A 119 17.27 -4.48 5.34
N ASN A 120 17.39 -4.93 4.09
CA ASN A 120 17.53 -4.02 2.95
C ASN A 120 16.22 -3.26 2.68
N ALA A 121 15.07 -3.93 2.69
CA ALA A 121 13.79 -3.26 2.58
C ALA A 121 13.60 -2.24 3.71
N LYS A 122 13.97 -2.61 4.94
CA LYS A 122 13.90 -1.71 6.10
C LYS A 122 14.80 -0.49 5.93
N SER A 123 16.04 -0.66 5.46
CA SER A 123 16.96 0.45 5.20
C SER A 123 16.39 1.43 4.18
N LEU A 124 15.77 0.94 3.11
CA LEU A 124 15.13 1.78 2.09
C LEU A 124 13.91 2.54 2.65
N ILE A 125 13.15 1.93 3.57
CA ILE A 125 12.07 2.63 4.30
C ILE A 125 12.66 3.70 5.23
N ASP A 126 13.76 3.39 5.94
CA ASP A 126 14.46 4.35 6.79
C ASP A 126 14.92 5.58 5.96
N ASP A 127 15.41 5.39 4.74
CA ASP A 127 15.82 6.47 3.83
C ASP A 127 14.63 7.36 3.40
N ILE A 128 13.47 6.78 3.11
CA ILE A 128 12.23 7.54 2.82
C ILE A 128 11.85 8.38 4.05
N ILE A 129 11.81 7.78 5.22
CA ILE A 129 11.42 8.46 6.46
C ILE A 129 12.43 9.56 6.81
N GLN A 130 13.72 9.31 6.60
CA GLN A 130 14.76 10.30 6.84
C GLN A 130 14.62 11.50 5.89
N SER A 131 14.41 11.27 4.59
CA SER A 131 14.21 12.35 3.63
C SER A 131 13.00 13.22 3.97
N ILE A 132 11.90 12.62 4.46
CA ILE A 132 10.72 13.35 4.92
C ILE A 132 11.00 14.14 6.20
N ASN A 133 11.73 13.56 7.17
CA ASN A 133 12.10 14.24 8.41
C ASN A 133 13.08 15.41 8.19
N ASP A 134 13.95 15.29 7.19
CA ASP A 134 14.88 16.34 6.79
C ASP A 134 14.23 17.44 5.93
N GLU A 135 12.91 17.35 5.74
CA GLU A 135 12.12 18.26 4.92
C GLU A 135 12.67 18.40 3.48
N ALA A 136 13.10 17.25 2.92
CA ALA A 136 13.65 17.20 1.57
C ALA A 136 12.65 17.66 0.50
N SER A 137 13.17 17.99 -0.68
CA SER A 137 12.36 18.35 -1.83
C SER A 137 11.50 17.18 -2.34
N VAL A 138 10.47 17.48 -3.14
CA VAL A 138 9.65 16.45 -3.80
C VAL A 138 10.52 15.46 -4.57
N ASP A 139 11.51 15.95 -5.32
CA ASP A 139 12.37 15.09 -6.15
C ASP A 139 13.26 14.17 -5.30
N GLU A 140 13.79 14.66 -4.18
CA GLU A 140 14.61 13.85 -3.27
C GLU A 140 13.78 12.74 -2.61
N ILE A 141 12.59 13.07 -2.10
CA ILE A 141 11.66 12.06 -1.54
C ILE A 141 11.27 11.05 -2.63
N MET A 142 10.96 11.50 -3.84
CA MET A 142 10.61 10.61 -4.95
C MET A 142 11.75 9.67 -5.35
N ASN A 143 13.00 10.11 -5.24
CA ASN A 143 14.16 9.25 -5.49
C ASN A 143 14.23 8.10 -4.48
N THR A 144 14.09 8.38 -3.17
CA THR A 144 14.09 7.32 -2.14
C THR A 144 12.91 6.35 -2.31
N VAL A 145 11.73 6.87 -2.67
CA VAL A 145 10.54 6.04 -2.96
C VAL A 145 10.79 5.14 -4.18
N SER A 146 11.45 5.66 -5.23
CA SER A 146 11.76 4.89 -6.43
C SER A 146 12.75 3.76 -6.18
N GLU A 147 13.68 3.92 -5.25
CA GLU A 147 14.61 2.84 -4.85
C GLU A 147 13.87 1.70 -4.14
N LEU A 148 12.98 2.01 -3.20
CA LEU A 148 12.17 0.96 -2.57
C LEU A 148 11.24 0.28 -3.58
N ASP A 149 10.65 1.02 -4.51
CA ASP A 149 9.82 0.42 -5.58
C ASP A 149 10.64 -0.51 -6.46
N ALA A 150 11.88 -0.13 -6.83
CA ALA A 150 12.77 -1.00 -7.58
C ALA A 150 13.08 -2.30 -6.82
N TYR A 151 13.31 -2.20 -5.51
CA TYR A 151 13.56 -3.35 -4.64
C TYR A 151 12.35 -4.30 -4.57
N ILE A 152 11.14 -3.74 -4.39
CA ILE A 152 9.90 -4.54 -4.35
C ILE A 152 9.62 -5.21 -5.70
N ASN A 153 9.85 -4.50 -6.82
CA ASN A 153 9.77 -5.09 -8.16
C ASN A 153 10.77 -6.25 -8.33
N ALA A 154 11.98 -6.11 -7.83
CA ALA A 154 12.99 -7.16 -7.84
C ALA A 154 12.57 -8.38 -7.01
N LEU A 155 11.94 -8.16 -5.83
CA LEU A 155 11.35 -9.24 -5.02
C LEU A 155 10.22 -9.95 -5.77
N CYS A 156 9.33 -9.22 -6.43
CA CYS A 156 8.28 -9.81 -7.26
C CYS A 156 8.87 -10.72 -8.34
N ASN A 157 9.91 -10.25 -9.04
CA ASN A 157 10.63 -11.04 -10.03
C ASN A 157 11.25 -12.30 -9.42
N TYR A 158 11.90 -12.16 -8.27
CA TYR A 158 12.56 -13.29 -7.58
C TYR A 158 11.56 -14.37 -7.14
N TYR A 159 10.41 -13.97 -6.61
CA TYR A 159 9.36 -14.90 -6.17
C TYR A 159 8.37 -15.28 -7.28
N ASN A 160 8.59 -14.80 -8.51
CA ASN A 160 7.69 -15.00 -9.66
C ASN A 160 6.25 -14.53 -9.37
N VAL A 161 6.12 -13.35 -8.78
CA VAL A 161 4.85 -12.68 -8.50
C VAL A 161 4.53 -11.74 -9.67
N ASP A 162 3.36 -11.91 -10.28
CA ASP A 162 2.86 -10.94 -11.25
C ASP A 162 2.35 -9.68 -10.53
N LEU A 163 3.21 -8.65 -10.51
CA LEU A 163 2.93 -7.39 -9.82
C LEU A 163 1.67 -6.70 -10.37
N THR A 164 1.43 -6.75 -11.67
CA THR A 164 0.25 -6.12 -12.28
C THR A 164 -1.03 -6.79 -11.78
N LEU A 165 -1.06 -8.12 -11.82
CA LEU A 165 -2.19 -8.90 -11.31
C LEU A 165 -2.38 -8.68 -9.81
N LEU A 166 -1.30 -8.65 -9.04
CA LEU A 166 -1.36 -8.40 -7.59
C LEU A 166 -2.01 -7.05 -7.28
N ILE A 167 -1.58 -5.99 -7.94
CA ILE A 167 -2.13 -4.64 -7.76
C ILE A 167 -3.60 -4.57 -8.16
N ASP A 168 -3.98 -5.19 -9.26
CA ASP A 168 -5.37 -5.25 -9.71
C ASP A 168 -6.26 -5.94 -8.66
N LEU A 169 -5.81 -7.06 -8.09
CA LEU A 169 -6.53 -7.80 -7.05
C LEU A 169 -6.66 -6.99 -5.75
N ILE A 170 -5.58 -6.36 -5.28
CA ILE A 170 -5.58 -5.55 -4.07
C ILE A 170 -6.47 -4.32 -4.24
N THR A 171 -6.34 -3.62 -5.36
CA THR A 171 -7.18 -2.46 -5.67
C THR A 171 -8.65 -2.86 -5.67
N LEU A 172 -9.00 -3.96 -6.33
CA LEU A 172 -10.37 -4.48 -6.36
C LEU A 172 -10.87 -4.85 -4.95
N SER A 173 -10.03 -5.52 -4.15
CA SER A 173 -10.34 -5.85 -2.76
C SER A 173 -10.60 -4.60 -1.93
N ASN A 174 -9.73 -3.60 -2.01
CA ASN A 174 -9.87 -2.35 -1.28
C ASN A 174 -11.10 -1.54 -1.76
N MET A 175 -11.32 -1.42 -3.07
CA MET A 175 -12.51 -0.76 -3.62
C MET A 175 -13.81 -1.43 -3.17
N SER A 176 -13.79 -2.73 -2.87
CA SER A 176 -14.95 -3.44 -2.30
C SER A 176 -15.30 -3.00 -0.88
N LYS A 177 -14.47 -2.19 -0.21
CA LYS A 177 -14.76 -1.56 1.09
C LYS A 177 -15.77 -0.41 0.97
N LEU A 178 -15.96 0.15 -0.23
CA LEU A 178 -16.85 1.26 -0.47
C LEU A 178 -18.31 0.80 -0.50
N CYS A 179 -19.21 1.57 0.11
CA CYS A 179 -20.63 1.35 0.02
C CYS A 179 -21.16 1.99 -1.28
N GLN A 180 -22.01 1.27 -2.00
CA GLN A 180 -22.57 1.73 -3.27
C GLN A 180 -23.86 2.54 -3.09
N ASN A 181 -24.52 2.40 -1.94
CA ASN A 181 -25.78 3.06 -1.62
C ASN A 181 -25.93 3.26 -0.12
N GLU A 182 -26.99 3.98 0.26
CA GLU A 182 -27.31 4.28 1.67
C GLU A 182 -27.66 3.03 2.49
N ASP A 183 -28.25 2.00 1.89
CA ASP A 183 -28.60 0.77 2.60
C ASP A 183 -27.32 0.04 3.05
N GLU A 184 -26.33 -0.12 2.16
CA GLU A 184 -25.03 -0.69 2.52
C GLU A 184 -24.30 0.16 3.58
N GLN A 185 -24.38 1.49 3.45
CA GLN A 185 -23.82 2.42 4.43
C GLN A 185 -24.48 2.23 5.80
N ASN A 186 -25.80 2.25 5.87
CA ASN A 186 -26.54 2.13 7.12
C ASN A 186 -26.29 0.79 7.81
N LEU A 187 -26.25 -0.31 7.05
CA LEU A 187 -25.89 -1.63 7.58
C LEU A 187 -24.46 -1.64 8.13
N THR A 188 -23.53 -1.00 7.44
CA THR A 188 -22.12 -0.92 7.85
C THR A 188 -21.97 -0.08 9.12
N LEU A 189 -22.57 1.11 9.16
CA LEU A 189 -22.56 1.97 10.35
C LEU A 189 -23.13 1.25 11.56
N LYS A 190 -24.31 0.62 11.40
CA LYS A 190 -24.97 -0.12 12.49
C LYS A 190 -24.07 -1.23 13.03
N LYS A 191 -23.47 -2.05 12.15
CA LYS A 191 -22.57 -3.12 12.59
C LYS A 191 -21.43 -2.60 13.45
N TYR A 192 -20.73 -1.59 12.99
CA TYR A 192 -19.59 -1.04 13.75
C TYR A 192 -20.04 -0.37 15.05
N GLN A 193 -21.21 0.27 15.08
CA GLN A 193 -21.79 0.80 16.31
C GLN A 193 -22.15 -0.31 17.29
N ASP A 194 -22.74 -1.41 16.80
CA ASP A 194 -23.07 -2.60 17.61
C ASP A 194 -21.79 -3.25 18.19
N ASP A 195 -20.66 -3.16 17.46
CA ASP A 195 -19.35 -3.61 17.90
C ASP A 195 -18.62 -2.56 18.81
N GLY A 196 -19.26 -1.44 19.14
CA GLY A 196 -18.71 -0.38 19.98
C GLY A 196 -17.72 0.55 19.29
N VAL A 197 -17.61 0.49 17.97
CA VAL A 197 -16.72 1.34 17.17
C VAL A 197 -17.45 2.62 16.77
N VAL A 198 -16.86 3.78 17.09
CA VAL A 198 -17.42 5.07 16.66
C VAL A 198 -17.05 5.33 15.22
N VAL A 199 -18.06 5.32 14.35
CA VAL A 199 -17.90 5.48 12.89
C VAL A 199 -18.78 6.60 12.34
N HIS A 200 -18.34 7.18 11.23
CA HIS A 200 -19.12 8.10 10.42
C HIS A 200 -18.94 7.76 8.94
N ALA A 201 -19.85 8.24 8.09
CA ALA A 201 -19.75 8.08 6.65
C ALA A 201 -19.69 9.42 5.95
N GLN A 202 -19.01 9.44 4.82
CA GLN A 202 -18.95 10.62 3.94
C GLN A 202 -18.92 10.17 2.46
N PRO A 203 -19.36 11.03 1.53
CA PRO A 203 -19.29 10.71 0.12
C PRO A 203 -17.82 10.64 -0.33
N SER A 204 -17.52 9.66 -1.18
CA SER A 204 -16.25 9.57 -1.90
C SER A 204 -16.17 10.65 -2.98
N PRO A 205 -14.99 11.21 -3.26
CA PRO A 205 -14.75 12.01 -4.45
C PRO A 205 -14.93 11.23 -5.76
N LEU A 206 -14.83 9.89 -5.71
CA LEU A 206 -15.01 9.03 -6.85
C LEU A 206 -16.50 8.76 -7.10
N LEU A 207 -16.92 8.91 -8.35
CA LEU A 207 -18.29 8.63 -8.78
C LEU A 207 -18.42 7.23 -9.36
N GLN A 208 -19.55 6.61 -9.12
CA GLN A 208 -20.00 5.40 -9.78
C GLN A 208 -20.38 5.68 -11.24
N SER A 209 -20.57 4.64 -12.04
CA SER A 209 -20.98 4.77 -13.45
C SER A 209 -22.33 5.47 -13.66
N ASN A 210 -23.20 5.46 -12.64
CA ASN A 210 -24.48 6.17 -12.63
C ASN A 210 -24.40 7.65 -12.19
N GLY A 211 -23.18 8.15 -11.90
CA GLY A 211 -22.92 9.51 -11.45
C GLY A 211 -23.12 9.75 -9.94
N SER A 212 -23.54 8.76 -9.17
CA SER A 212 -23.63 8.86 -7.71
C SER A 212 -22.24 8.65 -7.06
N PRO A 213 -21.91 9.33 -5.94
CA PRO A 213 -20.69 9.04 -5.22
C PRO A 213 -20.78 7.66 -4.54
N TYR A 214 -19.62 7.00 -4.39
CA TYR A 214 -19.49 5.95 -3.39
C TYR A 214 -19.58 6.58 -2.00
N LEU A 215 -19.89 5.75 -0.98
CA LEU A 215 -19.93 6.17 0.41
C LEU A 215 -18.85 5.43 1.19
N VAL A 216 -18.06 6.20 1.93
CA VAL A 216 -16.92 5.67 2.71
C VAL A 216 -17.23 5.76 4.17
N VAL A 217 -17.09 4.66 4.90
CA VAL A 217 -17.25 4.60 6.35
C VAL A 217 -15.88 4.64 7.02
N TYR A 218 -15.69 5.56 7.93
CA TYR A 218 -14.46 5.78 8.69
C TYR A 218 -14.64 5.52 10.16
N SER A 219 -13.58 5.03 10.82
CA SER A 219 -13.46 5.16 12.27
C SER A 219 -13.25 6.62 12.63
N SER A 220 -14.05 7.14 13.53
CA SER A 220 -13.95 8.54 13.97
C SER A 220 -12.72 8.79 14.85
N ILE A 221 -12.19 7.76 15.49
CA ILE A 221 -11.02 7.84 16.39
C ILE A 221 -9.73 7.59 15.59
N GLU A 222 -9.68 6.48 14.86
CA GLU A 222 -8.47 6.04 14.15
C GLU A 222 -8.30 6.73 12.79
N GLN A 223 -9.36 7.38 12.26
CA GLN A 223 -9.41 7.96 10.91
C GLN A 223 -9.12 6.94 9.79
N THR A 224 -9.38 5.65 10.07
CA THR A 224 -9.18 4.55 9.13
C THR A 224 -10.47 4.19 8.42
N VAL A 225 -10.35 3.75 7.15
CA VAL A 225 -11.49 3.25 6.38
C VAL A 225 -11.98 1.93 6.96
N LYS A 226 -13.27 1.84 7.26
CA LYS A 226 -13.95 0.60 7.65
C LYS A 226 -14.69 0.01 6.44
N GLY A 227 -14.39 -1.25 6.15
CA GLY A 227 -15.03 -1.95 5.03
C GLY A 227 -16.51 -2.21 5.27
N LYS A 228 -17.31 -2.23 4.21
CA LYS A 228 -18.73 -2.58 4.30
C LYS A 228 -18.94 -4.00 4.87
N VAL A 229 -20.08 -4.23 5.51
CA VAL A 229 -20.40 -5.46 6.26
C VAL A 229 -20.26 -6.72 5.41
N TYR A 230 -20.74 -6.70 4.18
CA TYR A 230 -20.67 -7.82 3.24
C TYR A 230 -19.76 -7.47 2.07
N ARG A 231 -18.53 -7.96 2.12
CA ARG A 231 -17.57 -7.84 1.02
C ARG A 231 -17.70 -9.08 0.16
N ALA A 232 -18.05 -8.88 -1.13
CA ALA A 232 -18.17 -9.98 -2.09
C ALA A 232 -16.84 -10.72 -2.34
N ASN A 233 -15.73 -10.06 -2.08
CA ASN A 233 -14.41 -10.53 -2.48
C ASN A 233 -13.42 -10.38 -1.33
N LYS A 234 -13.11 -11.48 -0.66
CA LYS A 234 -11.83 -11.69 0.03
C LYS A 234 -10.98 -12.51 -0.92
N PHE A 235 -10.19 -11.86 -1.76
CA PHE A 235 -9.46 -12.53 -2.83
C PHE A 235 -8.23 -13.31 -2.37
N LEU A 236 -7.77 -13.10 -1.13
CA LEU A 236 -6.56 -13.71 -0.61
C LEU A 236 -6.83 -14.60 0.62
N LYS A 237 -7.90 -15.42 0.55
CA LYS A 237 -8.09 -16.51 1.50
C LYS A 237 -8.12 -17.85 0.82
#